data_4338648a63bf238c090499ad2e48e360
#
_entry.id   4338648a63bf238c090499ad2e48e360
#
_cell.length_a   1.000
_cell.length_b   1.000
_cell.length_c   1.000
_cell.angle_alpha   90.00
_cell.angle_beta   90.00
_cell.angle_gamma   90.00
#
_symmetry.space_group_name_H-M   'P 1'
#
loop_
_entity.id
_entity.type
_entity.pdbx_description
1 polymer ?
#
loop_
_entity_poly.entity_id
_entity_poly.type
_entity_poly.pdbx_seq_one_letter_code
_entity_poly.pdbx_strand_id
1 'polypeptide(L)'
;DDQSQARIRLETEAAALILANVRAGKLEMYVSPVHAVEIDANPATEERSYLRLLLAEIGVPITADFVTTRARTEALADAGMGIGDAAHVAFAEAAEAAFITVDDRLRKQCRRLAVKVWYGTPLAFCDKENLR
;
A
#
# COMPACT_ATOMS: atom_id res chain seq x y z
N ASP A 1 -11.43 21.03 7.05
CA ASP A 1 -12.78 21.46 6.73
C ASP A 1 -13.72 20.27 6.60
N ASP A 2 -14.99 20.54 6.35
CA ASP A 2 -16.00 19.49 6.26
C ASP A 2 -15.73 18.53 5.10
N GLN A 3 -15.25 19.02 3.97
CA GLN A 3 -14.93 18.18 2.81
C GLN A 3 -13.73 17.27 3.08
N SER A 4 -12.70 17.79 3.74
CA SER A 4 -11.53 16.98 4.11
C SER A 4 -11.90 15.88 5.09
N GLN A 5 -12.74 16.20 6.08
CA GLN A 5 -13.18 15.21 7.06
C GLN A 5 -14.09 14.16 6.45
N ALA A 6 -14.97 14.56 5.54
CA ALA A 6 -15.83 13.61 4.80
C ALA A 6 -14.97 12.66 3.98
N ARG A 7 -13.94 13.17 3.31
CA ARG A 7 -13.00 12.36 2.53
C ARG A 7 -12.26 11.36 3.41
N ILE A 8 -11.75 11.79 4.57
CA ILE A 8 -11.05 10.91 5.50
C ILE A 8 -11.96 9.77 5.94
N ARG A 9 -13.22 10.07 6.27
CA ARG A 9 -14.19 9.03 6.67
C ARG A 9 -14.44 8.02 5.55
N LEU A 10 -14.65 8.52 4.33
CA LEU A 10 -14.90 7.64 3.18
C LEU A 10 -13.72 6.73 2.90
N GLU A 11 -12.50 7.25 2.95
CA GLU A 11 -11.31 6.44 2.73
C GLU A 11 -11.08 5.45 3.86
N THR A 12 -11.37 5.84 5.09
CA THR A 12 -11.26 4.95 6.26
C THR A 12 -12.25 3.80 6.16
N GLU A 13 -13.51 4.10 5.80
CA GLU A 13 -14.52 3.06 5.61
C GLU A 13 -14.17 2.12 4.46
N ALA A 14 -13.65 2.67 3.37
CA ALA A 14 -13.18 1.88 2.24
C ALA A 14 -12.04 0.94 2.64
N ALA A 15 -11.06 1.44 3.41
CA ALA A 15 -9.97 0.62 3.91
C ALA A 15 -10.49 -0.51 4.81
N ALA A 16 -11.45 -0.23 5.68
CA ALA A 16 -12.07 -1.24 6.53
C ALA A 16 -12.79 -2.32 5.70
N LEU A 17 -13.46 -1.92 4.63
CA LEU A 17 -14.12 -2.85 3.72
C LEU A 17 -13.13 -3.75 3.00
N ILE A 18 -12.01 -3.19 2.55
CA ILE A 18 -10.92 -3.98 1.94
C ILE A 18 -10.42 -5.03 2.94
N LEU A 19 -10.11 -4.62 4.17
CA LEU A 19 -9.61 -5.54 5.20
C LEU A 19 -10.62 -6.64 5.51
N ALA A 20 -11.91 -6.32 5.56
CA ALA A 20 -12.96 -7.30 5.76
C ALA A 20 -12.97 -8.35 4.63
N ASN A 21 -12.75 -7.92 3.39
CA ASN A 21 -12.68 -8.83 2.25
C ASN A 21 -11.40 -9.67 2.25
N VAL A 22 -10.29 -9.13 2.75
CA VAL A 22 -9.06 -9.91 2.96
C VAL A 22 -9.31 -11.01 4.00
N ARG A 23 -9.93 -10.66 5.13
CA ARG A 23 -10.26 -11.64 6.18
C ARG A 23 -11.22 -12.71 5.70
N ALA A 24 -12.12 -12.35 4.79
CA ALA A 24 -13.07 -13.30 4.20
C ALA A 24 -12.45 -14.17 3.11
N GLY A 25 -11.18 -13.98 2.77
CA GLY A 25 -10.48 -14.75 1.75
C GLY A 25 -10.81 -14.36 0.32
N LYS A 26 -11.47 -13.22 0.12
CA LYS A 26 -11.84 -12.72 -1.21
C LYS A 26 -10.74 -11.88 -1.86
N LEU A 27 -9.84 -11.33 -1.06
CA LEU A 27 -8.70 -10.54 -1.50
C LEU A 27 -7.46 -11.01 -0.76
N GLU A 28 -6.29 -10.83 -1.38
CA GLU A 28 -5.01 -11.05 -0.73
C GLU A 28 -4.36 -9.70 -0.44
N MET A 29 -3.76 -9.56 0.74
CA MET A 29 -2.98 -8.38 1.11
C MET A 29 -1.52 -8.76 1.19
N TYR A 30 -0.71 -8.21 0.29
CA TYR A 30 0.72 -8.51 0.23
C TYR A 30 1.52 -7.67 1.21
N VAL A 31 2.53 -8.28 1.78
CA VAL A 31 3.45 -7.65 2.75
C VAL A 31 4.87 -7.78 2.24
N SER A 32 5.59 -6.65 2.23
CA SER A 32 7.00 -6.61 1.87
C SER A 32 7.86 -6.33 3.11
N PRO A 33 9.19 -6.50 3.01
CA PRO A 33 10.10 -6.11 4.09
C PRO A 33 9.99 -4.63 4.48
N VAL A 34 9.53 -3.77 3.57
CA VAL A 34 9.37 -2.33 3.85
C VAL A 34 8.30 -2.11 4.91
N HIS A 35 7.21 -2.86 4.85
CA HIS A 35 6.16 -2.77 5.88
C HIS A 35 6.72 -3.08 7.27
N ALA A 36 7.51 -4.14 7.38
CA ALA A 36 8.10 -4.53 8.66
C ALA A 36 9.01 -3.43 9.21
N VAL A 37 9.85 -2.85 8.36
CA VAL A 37 10.76 -1.76 8.76
C VAL A 37 9.98 -0.54 9.23
N GLU A 38 8.94 -0.14 8.50
CA GLU A 38 8.13 1.02 8.86
C GLU A 38 7.35 0.79 10.15
N ILE A 39 6.79 -0.40 10.33
CA ILE A 39 6.08 -0.75 11.56
C ILE A 39 7.03 -0.73 12.75
N ASP A 40 8.22 -1.30 12.61
CA ASP A 40 9.23 -1.32 13.68
C ASP A 40 9.68 0.09 14.06
N ALA A 41 9.66 1.03 13.12
CA ALA A 41 10.02 2.42 13.34
C ALA A 41 8.89 3.26 13.94
N ASN A 42 7.68 2.73 14.03
CA ASN A 42 6.53 3.46 14.57
C ASN A 42 6.68 3.62 16.09
N PRO A 43 6.75 4.86 16.61
CA PRO A 43 6.93 5.10 18.05
C PRO A 43 5.68 4.81 18.87
N ALA A 44 4.50 4.74 18.26
CA ALA A 44 3.25 4.45 18.95
C ALA A 44 3.17 2.94 19.23
N THR A 45 3.47 2.55 20.47
CA THR A 45 3.61 1.15 20.87
C THR A 45 2.36 0.31 20.60
N GLU A 46 1.17 0.83 20.93
CA GLU A 46 -0.08 0.11 20.71
C GLU A 46 -0.38 -0.08 19.23
N GLU A 47 -0.18 0.97 18.44
CA GLU A 47 -0.38 0.90 16.99
C GLU A 47 0.60 -0.07 16.35
N ARG A 48 1.87 -0.01 16.75
CA ARG A 48 2.91 -0.92 16.26
C ARG A 48 2.54 -2.38 16.54
N SER A 49 2.11 -2.68 17.76
CA SER A 49 1.70 -4.04 18.14
C SER A 49 0.48 -4.50 17.34
N TYR A 50 -0.50 -3.62 17.17
CA TYR A 50 -1.70 -3.92 16.38
C TYR A 50 -1.34 -4.24 14.92
N LEU A 51 -0.50 -3.41 14.30
CA LEU A 51 -0.10 -3.60 12.90
C LEU A 51 0.70 -4.88 12.70
N ARG A 52 1.60 -5.21 13.64
CA ARG A 52 2.35 -6.47 13.58
C ARG A 52 1.41 -7.68 13.62
N LEU A 53 0.45 -7.67 14.54
CA LEU A 53 -0.52 -8.76 14.65
C LEU A 53 -1.40 -8.86 13.42
N LEU A 54 -1.86 -7.73 12.90
CA LEU A 54 -2.69 -7.69 11.70
C LEU A 54 -1.94 -8.28 10.50
N LEU A 55 -0.71 -7.85 10.25
CA LEU A 55 0.06 -8.35 9.12
C LEU A 55 0.44 -9.82 9.28
N ALA A 56 0.68 -10.27 10.51
CA ALA A 56 0.94 -11.69 10.78
C ALA A 56 -0.31 -12.54 10.51
N GLU A 57 -1.50 -12.00 10.81
CA GLU A 57 -2.76 -12.72 10.62
C GLU A 57 -3.17 -12.80 9.15
N ILE A 58 -3.13 -11.68 8.42
CA ILE A 58 -3.72 -11.60 7.09
C ILE A 58 -2.73 -11.29 5.96
N GLY A 59 -1.48 -10.95 6.28
CA GLY A 59 -0.49 -10.58 5.27
C GLY A 59 0.08 -11.79 4.54
N VAL A 60 0.26 -11.66 3.23
CA VAL A 60 0.93 -12.66 2.39
C VAL A 60 2.31 -12.10 2.03
N PRO A 61 3.41 -12.75 2.46
CA PRO A 61 4.75 -12.27 2.12
C PRO A 61 4.99 -12.24 0.61
N ILE A 62 5.56 -11.15 0.14
CA ILE A 62 5.95 -11.04 -1.27
C ILE A 62 7.24 -11.82 -1.50
N THR A 63 7.22 -12.71 -2.48
CA THR A 63 8.42 -13.36 -3.00
C THR A 63 8.83 -12.61 -4.26
N ALA A 64 10.00 -11.97 -4.24
CA ALA A 64 10.45 -11.15 -5.36
C ALA A 64 11.95 -11.33 -5.58
N ASP A 65 12.39 -11.14 -6.81
CA ASP A 65 13.82 -11.09 -7.12
C ASP A 65 14.38 -9.80 -6.51
N PHE A 66 15.27 -9.97 -5.53
CA PHE A 66 15.82 -8.85 -4.77
C PHE A 66 16.59 -7.86 -5.66
N VAL A 67 17.39 -8.37 -6.59
CA VAL A 67 18.22 -7.52 -7.45
C VAL A 67 17.35 -6.65 -8.36
N THR A 68 16.36 -7.25 -9.00
CA THR A 68 15.44 -6.52 -9.89
C THR A 68 14.60 -5.50 -9.12
N THR A 69 14.09 -5.89 -7.95
CA THR A 69 13.26 -5.01 -7.12
C THR A 69 14.07 -3.82 -6.60
N ARG A 70 15.31 -4.07 -6.19
CA ARG A 70 16.23 -3.00 -5.76
C ARG A 70 16.53 -2.03 -6.89
N ALA A 71 16.81 -2.54 -8.08
CA ALA A 71 17.09 -1.70 -9.26
C ALA A 71 15.88 -0.82 -9.59
N ARG A 72 14.68 -1.37 -9.53
CA ARG A 72 13.45 -0.59 -9.75
C ARG A 72 13.24 0.47 -8.68
N THR A 73 13.48 0.13 -7.41
CA THR A 73 13.41 1.08 -6.29
C THR A 73 14.36 2.26 -6.53
N GLU A 74 15.61 1.97 -6.89
CA GLU A 74 16.60 3.00 -7.15
C GLU A 74 16.20 3.89 -8.34
N ALA A 75 15.66 3.31 -9.40
CA ALA A 75 15.20 4.06 -10.56
C ALA A 75 14.05 5.02 -10.21
N LEU A 76 13.09 4.56 -9.41
CA LEU A 76 11.98 5.40 -8.96
C LEU A 76 12.48 6.52 -8.03
N ALA A 77 13.39 6.20 -7.11
CA ALA A 77 13.97 7.18 -6.20
C ALA A 77 14.79 8.23 -6.95
N ASP A 78 15.57 7.82 -7.94
CA ASP A 78 16.37 8.74 -8.78
C ASP A 78 15.46 9.68 -9.57
N ALA A 79 14.25 9.23 -9.91
CA ALA A 79 13.26 10.04 -10.62
C ALA A 79 12.45 10.96 -9.71
N GLY A 80 12.73 10.96 -8.39
CA GLY A 80 12.15 11.91 -7.44
C GLY A 80 11.15 11.32 -6.44
N MET A 81 10.90 10.02 -6.47
CA MET A 81 10.05 9.38 -5.47
C MET A 81 10.85 9.16 -4.18
N GLY A 82 10.22 9.36 -3.01
CA GLY A 82 10.88 9.04 -1.74
C GLY A 82 11.28 7.56 -1.71
N ILE A 83 12.42 7.25 -1.07
CA ILE A 83 12.98 5.89 -1.12
C ILE A 83 12.03 4.83 -0.52
N GLY A 84 11.35 5.14 0.58
CA GLY A 84 10.37 4.23 1.18
C GLY A 84 9.19 3.98 0.26
N ASP A 85 8.64 5.03 -0.32
CA ASP A 85 7.55 4.95 -1.29
C ASP A 85 7.98 4.18 -2.54
N ALA A 86 9.19 4.46 -3.03
CA ALA A 86 9.76 3.77 -4.18
C ALA A 86 9.87 2.26 -3.94
N ALA A 87 10.30 1.87 -2.75
CA ALA A 87 10.40 0.45 -2.38
C ALA A 87 9.01 -0.21 -2.33
N HIS A 88 8.02 0.46 -1.74
CA HIS A 88 6.65 -0.05 -1.71
C HIS A 88 6.11 -0.28 -3.13
N VAL A 89 6.29 0.69 -4.02
CA VAL A 89 5.83 0.59 -5.41
C VAL A 89 6.56 -0.53 -6.13
N ALA A 90 7.88 -0.62 -5.98
CA ALA A 90 8.67 -1.67 -6.62
C ALA A 90 8.24 -3.06 -6.19
N PHE A 91 7.96 -3.28 -4.91
CA PHE A 91 7.44 -4.56 -4.43
C PHE A 91 6.04 -4.84 -4.95
N ALA A 92 5.18 -3.82 -5.02
CA ALA A 92 3.84 -3.99 -5.61
C ALA A 92 3.93 -4.42 -7.07
N GLU A 93 4.82 -3.80 -7.84
CA GLU A 93 5.05 -4.20 -9.24
C GLU A 93 5.58 -5.63 -9.34
N ALA A 94 6.51 -6.01 -8.48
CA ALA A 94 7.07 -7.36 -8.47
C ALA A 94 6.00 -8.41 -8.15
N ALA A 95 5.06 -8.09 -7.28
CA ALA A 95 3.94 -8.97 -6.92
C ALA A 95 2.76 -8.88 -7.89
N GLU A 96 2.82 -7.96 -8.85
CA GLU A 96 1.69 -7.66 -9.75
C GLU A 96 0.43 -7.32 -8.95
N ALA A 97 0.59 -6.58 -7.86
CA ALA A 97 -0.47 -6.22 -6.94
C ALA A 97 -0.89 -4.77 -7.11
N ALA A 98 -2.15 -4.48 -6.84
CA ALA A 98 -2.63 -3.11 -6.77
C ALA A 98 -1.92 -2.36 -5.65
N PHE A 99 -1.52 -1.12 -5.91
CA PHE A 99 -0.90 -0.24 -4.93
C PHE A 99 -1.92 0.78 -4.44
N ILE A 100 -2.26 0.71 -3.15
CA ILE A 100 -3.32 1.53 -2.58
C ILE A 100 -2.71 2.55 -1.62
N THR A 101 -3.02 3.83 -1.83
CA THR A 101 -2.52 4.91 -0.99
C THR A 101 -3.47 6.09 -0.99
N VAL A 102 -3.55 6.79 0.13
CA VAL A 102 -4.31 8.06 0.24
C VAL A 102 -3.43 9.27 -0.05
N ASP A 103 -2.15 9.08 -0.29
CA ASP A 103 -1.20 10.15 -0.54
C ASP A 103 -1.35 10.66 -1.99
N ASP A 104 -1.92 11.87 -2.13
CA ASP A 104 -2.16 12.49 -3.43
C ASP A 104 -0.88 12.73 -4.21
N ARG A 105 0.18 13.16 -3.53
CA ARG A 105 1.48 13.42 -4.14
C ARG A 105 2.07 12.14 -4.70
N LEU A 106 2.01 11.06 -3.94
CA LEU A 106 2.52 9.75 -4.36
C LEU A 106 1.75 9.23 -5.57
N ARG A 107 0.43 9.36 -5.60
CA ARG A 107 -0.36 8.94 -6.77
C ARG A 107 0.01 9.74 -8.02
N LYS A 108 0.26 11.04 -7.89
CA LYS A 108 0.74 11.87 -9.01
C LYS A 108 2.11 11.40 -9.50
N GLN A 109 3.00 11.03 -8.59
CA GLN A 109 4.30 10.47 -8.95
C GLN A 109 4.16 9.14 -9.67
N CYS A 110 3.25 8.27 -9.21
CA CYS A 110 2.97 6.99 -9.87
C CYS A 110 2.53 7.20 -11.32
N ARG A 111 1.67 8.18 -11.55
CA ARG A 111 1.22 8.51 -12.92
C ARG A 111 2.37 9.04 -13.77
N ARG A 112 3.14 9.99 -13.24
CA ARG A 112 4.26 10.60 -13.95
C ARG A 112 5.33 9.57 -14.33
N LEU A 113 5.58 8.60 -13.44
CA LEU A 113 6.62 7.61 -13.63
C LEU A 113 6.12 6.31 -14.25
N ALA A 114 4.88 6.30 -14.73
CA ALA A 114 4.28 5.18 -15.44
C ALA A 114 4.39 3.85 -14.66
N VAL A 115 3.99 3.88 -13.39
CA VAL A 115 3.97 2.70 -12.53
C VAL A 115 3.13 1.60 -13.20
N LYS A 116 3.62 0.37 -13.17
CA LYS A 116 3.13 -0.75 -13.99
C LYS A 116 1.91 -1.48 -13.43
N VAL A 117 1.53 -1.18 -12.19
CA VAL A 117 0.35 -1.81 -11.57
C VAL A 117 -0.74 -0.75 -11.39
N TRP A 118 -1.96 -1.22 -11.14
CA TRP A 118 -3.03 -0.31 -10.78
C TRP A 118 -2.67 0.40 -9.46
N TYR A 119 -2.92 1.69 -9.39
CA TYR A 119 -2.73 2.46 -8.17
C TYR A 119 -3.91 3.40 -7.96
N GLY A 120 -4.25 3.64 -6.70
CA GLY A 120 -5.38 4.51 -6.35
C GLY A 120 -5.65 4.52 -4.86
N THR A 121 -6.72 5.21 -4.48
CA THR A 121 -7.17 5.28 -3.09
C THR A 121 -7.94 4.02 -2.70
N PRO A 122 -8.13 3.77 -1.39
CA PRO A 122 -9.00 2.69 -0.93
C PRO A 122 -10.40 2.77 -1.55
N LEU A 123 -10.99 3.96 -1.59
CA LEU A 123 -12.33 4.16 -2.17
C LEU A 123 -12.35 3.78 -3.66
N ALA A 124 -11.37 4.25 -4.42
CA ALA A 124 -11.25 3.93 -5.84
C ALA A 124 -11.07 2.42 -6.07
N PHE A 125 -10.32 1.74 -5.20
CA PHE A 125 -10.14 0.30 -5.27
C PHE A 125 -11.46 -0.45 -5.00
N CYS A 126 -12.20 -0.04 -3.98
CA CYS A 126 -13.52 -0.63 -3.69
C CYS A 126 -14.47 -0.47 -4.87
N ASP A 127 -14.47 0.70 -5.50
CA ASP A 127 -15.30 0.96 -6.68
C ASP A 127 -14.90 0.07 -7.85
N LYS A 128 -13.60 0.00 -8.14
CA LYS A 128 -13.04 -0.83 -9.20
C LYS A 128 -13.39 -2.31 -9.03
N GLU A 129 -13.29 -2.82 -7.80
CA GLU A 129 -13.55 -4.23 -7.48
C GLU A 129 -15.01 -4.50 -7.10
N ASN A 130 -15.84 -3.47 -7.13
CA ASN A 130 -17.26 -3.56 -6.77
C ASN A 130 -17.47 -4.18 -5.38
N LEU A 131 -16.66 -3.75 -4.42
CA LEU A 131 -16.80 -4.20 -3.02
C LEU A 131 -17.97 -3.48 -2.35
N ARG A 132 -18.75 -4.25 -1.56
CA ARG A 132 -19.92 -3.74 -0.87
C ARG A 132 -19.83 -4.04 0.63
#